data_898570de42bcdf773e054259f220bad2
#
_entry.id   898570de42bcdf773e054259f220bad2
#
_cell.length_a   1.000
_cell.length_b   1.000
_cell.length_c   1.000
_cell.angle_alpha   90.00
_cell.angle_beta   90.00
_cell.angle_gamma   90.00
#
_symmetry.space_group_name_H-M   'P 1'
#
loop_
_entity.id
_entity.type
_entity.pdbx_description
1 polymer ?
#
loop_
_entity_poly.entity_id
_entity_poly.type
_entity_poly.pdbx_seq_one_letter_code
_entity_poly.pdbx_strand_id
1 'polypeptide(L)'
;EASDAVGTMFPTLKDNPDYTSVVNQRHYDRLQGYLDDARQKGAKIVEINPADEDFSQQPHRKIPPTIIVEPGEDTKVMQEEIFGPILPVKSYKTTDEAIGYVNDHDRPLGLYYFGDNKAEENKVVNSTTSGGVTVNDVITHIMQDDAPFGGVGPSGTGAYHGREGFINFSHAKTVFRQSPFEFAAGALRPPYGEKTRKMLAGIIKK
;
A
#
# COMPACT_ATOMS: atom_id res chain seq x y z
N GLU A 1 -3.94 -24.20 10.26
CA GLU A 1 -4.97 -23.35 9.60
C GLU A 1 -4.52 -22.89 8.20
N ALA A 2 -3.39 -22.14 8.03
CA ALA A 2 -2.95 -21.69 6.70
C ALA A 2 -2.65 -22.86 5.75
N SER A 3 -1.98 -23.90 6.23
CA SER A 3 -1.73 -25.12 5.45
C SER A 3 -3.02 -25.83 5.06
N ASP A 4 -4.00 -25.90 5.96
CA ASP A 4 -5.30 -26.53 5.70
C ASP A 4 -6.10 -25.74 4.66
N ALA A 5 -6.06 -24.40 4.76
CA ALA A 5 -6.71 -23.52 3.79
C ALA A 5 -6.10 -23.68 2.39
N VAL A 6 -4.77 -23.67 2.28
CA VAL A 6 -4.07 -23.89 1.01
C VAL A 6 -4.38 -25.28 0.46
N GLY A 7 -4.31 -26.33 1.29
CA GLY A 7 -4.63 -27.70 0.86
C GLY A 7 -6.06 -27.88 0.37
N THR A 8 -7.01 -27.10 0.93
CA THR A 8 -8.40 -27.08 0.46
C THR A 8 -8.54 -26.38 -0.88
N MET A 9 -7.87 -25.24 -1.08
CA MET A 9 -7.91 -24.48 -2.33
C MET A 9 -7.12 -25.15 -3.44
N PHE A 10 -5.93 -25.69 -3.10
CA PHE A 10 -4.98 -26.28 -4.04
C PHE A 10 -4.46 -27.61 -3.50
N PRO A 11 -5.16 -28.73 -3.73
CA PRO A 11 -4.70 -30.06 -3.30
C PRO A 11 -3.35 -30.47 -3.91
N THR A 12 -3.05 -29.96 -5.10
CA THR A 12 -1.76 -30.05 -5.79
C THR A 12 -1.33 -28.66 -6.24
N LEU A 13 -0.05 -28.44 -6.49
CA LEU A 13 0.49 -27.13 -6.88
C LEU A 13 1.21 -27.18 -8.22
N LYS A 14 2.14 -28.12 -8.39
CA LYS A 14 3.13 -28.14 -9.46
C LYS A 14 2.50 -28.14 -10.86
N ASP A 15 1.58 -29.05 -11.12
CA ASP A 15 0.89 -29.18 -12.41
C ASP A 15 -0.56 -28.67 -12.35
N ASN A 16 -0.96 -28.04 -11.26
CA ASN A 16 -2.30 -27.49 -11.07
C ASN A 16 -2.48 -26.21 -11.91
N PRO A 17 -3.41 -26.16 -12.88
CA PRO A 17 -3.62 -24.98 -13.71
C PRO A 17 -4.17 -23.77 -12.95
N ASP A 18 -4.84 -23.98 -11.81
CA ASP A 18 -5.41 -22.91 -10.99
C ASP A 18 -4.38 -22.25 -10.08
N TYR A 19 -3.22 -22.94 -9.83
CA TYR A 19 -2.12 -22.36 -9.07
C TYR A 19 -1.14 -21.65 -10.02
N THR A 20 -1.04 -20.33 -9.90
CA THR A 20 -0.33 -19.48 -10.85
C THR A 20 1.19 -19.63 -10.78
N SER A 21 1.84 -19.60 -11.93
CA SER A 21 3.30 -19.58 -12.08
C SER A 21 3.88 -18.18 -11.84
N VAL A 22 5.11 -18.11 -11.38
CA VAL A 22 5.87 -16.85 -11.39
C VAL A 22 6.07 -16.38 -12.83
N VAL A 23 5.84 -15.10 -13.09
CA VAL A 23 5.71 -14.52 -14.44
C VAL A 23 6.89 -14.80 -15.37
N ASN A 24 8.12 -14.81 -14.87
CA ASN A 24 9.32 -15.10 -15.64
C ASN A 24 10.46 -15.64 -14.75
N GLN A 25 11.54 -16.11 -15.39
CA GLN A 25 12.68 -16.71 -14.71
C GLN A 25 13.39 -15.71 -13.76
N ARG A 26 13.57 -14.45 -14.17
CA ARG A 26 14.21 -13.43 -13.34
C ARG A 26 13.49 -13.24 -12.00
N HIS A 27 12.15 -13.20 -12.01
CA HIS A 27 11.36 -13.06 -10.78
C HIS A 27 11.36 -14.35 -9.96
N TYR A 28 11.39 -15.52 -10.61
CA TYR A 28 11.55 -16.79 -9.92
C TYR A 28 12.88 -16.85 -9.17
N ASP A 29 14.00 -16.52 -9.83
CA ASP A 29 15.33 -16.51 -9.21
C ASP A 29 15.42 -15.48 -8.08
N ARG A 30 14.80 -14.31 -8.23
CA ARG A 30 14.71 -13.30 -7.17
C ARG A 30 13.99 -13.83 -5.94
N LEU A 31 12.86 -14.49 -6.10
CA LEU A 31 12.09 -15.09 -5.00
C LEU A 31 12.85 -16.23 -4.32
N GLN A 32 13.53 -17.07 -5.08
CA GLN A 32 14.44 -18.10 -4.50
C GLN A 32 15.54 -17.44 -3.69
N GLY A 33 16.13 -16.35 -4.20
CA GLY A 33 17.13 -15.57 -3.47
C GLY A 33 16.61 -14.95 -2.16
N TYR A 34 15.33 -14.63 -2.08
CA TYR A 34 14.72 -14.16 -0.83
C TYR A 34 14.57 -15.29 0.20
N LEU A 35 14.17 -16.47 -0.25
CA LEU A 35 14.09 -17.64 0.62
C LEU A 35 15.48 -18.05 1.14
N ASP A 36 16.49 -17.98 0.28
CA ASP A 36 17.87 -18.31 0.65
C ASP A 36 18.44 -17.28 1.64
N ASP A 37 18.19 -15.98 1.44
CA ASP A 37 18.58 -14.91 2.38
C ASP A 37 17.93 -15.15 3.75
N ALA A 38 16.64 -15.44 3.77
CA ALA A 38 15.92 -15.71 5.01
C ALA A 38 16.45 -16.97 5.74
N ARG A 39 16.77 -18.04 5.00
CA ARG A 39 17.39 -19.27 5.56
C ARG A 39 18.77 -18.98 6.15
N GLN A 40 19.62 -18.26 5.42
CA GLN A 40 20.97 -17.89 5.87
C GLN A 40 20.95 -17.04 7.14
N LYS A 41 19.92 -16.22 7.32
CA LYS A 41 19.70 -15.39 8.50
C LYS A 41 18.95 -16.11 9.62
N GLY A 42 18.70 -17.40 9.47
CA GLY A 42 18.12 -18.25 10.50
C GLY A 42 16.61 -18.09 10.70
N ALA A 43 15.89 -17.51 9.74
CA ALA A 43 14.45 -17.39 9.81
C ALA A 43 13.78 -18.77 9.69
N LYS A 44 12.70 -18.99 10.43
CA LYS A 44 11.89 -20.21 10.33
C LYS A 44 11.02 -20.14 9.08
N ILE A 45 11.24 -21.08 8.16
CA ILE A 45 10.49 -21.19 6.90
C ILE A 45 9.53 -22.36 6.98
N VAL A 46 8.26 -22.11 6.60
CA VAL A 46 7.21 -23.12 6.50
C VAL A 46 6.70 -23.12 5.07
N GLU A 47 7.14 -24.09 4.31
CA GLU A 47 6.63 -24.37 2.97
C GLU A 47 5.31 -25.13 3.06
N ILE A 48 4.30 -24.70 2.31
CA ILE A 48 3.00 -25.35 2.25
C ILE A 48 2.90 -26.10 0.93
N ASN A 49 3.11 -27.40 1.01
CA ASN A 49 3.11 -28.31 -0.14
C ASN A 49 2.20 -29.52 0.17
N PRO A 50 0.88 -29.40 -0.07
CA PRO A 50 -0.09 -30.39 0.40
C PRO A 50 0.12 -31.81 -0.13
N ALA A 51 0.64 -31.94 -1.34
CA ALA A 51 0.85 -33.24 -2.00
C ALA A 51 2.32 -33.71 -1.93
N ASP A 52 3.18 -33.01 -1.17
CA ASP A 52 4.62 -33.34 -1.08
C ASP A 52 5.30 -33.47 -2.44
N GLU A 53 4.98 -32.52 -3.35
CA GLU A 53 5.46 -32.53 -4.73
C GLU A 53 6.93 -32.06 -4.81
N ASP A 54 7.71 -32.66 -5.71
CA ASP A 54 9.10 -32.25 -5.99
C ASP A 54 9.13 -31.07 -6.98
N PHE A 55 9.56 -29.89 -6.52
CA PHE A 55 9.74 -28.68 -7.31
C PHE A 55 11.15 -28.51 -7.89
N SER A 56 12.07 -29.44 -7.63
CA SER A 56 13.45 -29.36 -8.16
C SER A 56 13.51 -29.48 -9.69
N GLN A 57 12.54 -30.16 -10.27
CA GLN A 57 12.43 -30.39 -11.72
C GLN A 57 11.03 -29.93 -12.17
N GLN A 58 10.92 -28.74 -12.71
CA GLN A 58 9.65 -28.20 -13.20
C GLN A 58 9.82 -27.22 -14.37
N PRO A 59 8.94 -27.24 -15.37
CA PRO A 59 8.96 -26.24 -16.44
C PRO A 59 8.17 -24.96 -16.08
N HIS A 60 7.45 -24.94 -14.95
CA HIS A 60 6.39 -23.94 -14.68
C HIS A 60 6.78 -22.79 -13.79
N ARG A 61 7.99 -22.76 -13.21
CA ARG A 61 8.42 -21.69 -12.27
C ARG A 61 7.43 -21.47 -11.12
N LYS A 62 6.86 -22.52 -10.56
CA LYS A 62 6.00 -22.45 -9.38
C LYS A 62 6.82 -22.53 -8.11
N ILE A 63 6.40 -21.79 -7.11
CA ILE A 63 6.95 -21.81 -5.76
C ILE A 63 5.79 -22.14 -4.83
N PRO A 64 5.88 -23.17 -3.98
CA PRO A 64 4.86 -23.43 -2.98
C PRO A 64 4.61 -22.20 -2.09
N PRO A 65 3.38 -21.94 -1.67
CA PRO A 65 3.10 -20.89 -0.68
C PRO A 65 3.99 -21.08 0.54
N THR A 66 4.76 -20.05 0.87
CA THR A 66 5.79 -20.15 1.91
C THR A 66 5.60 -19.07 2.96
N ILE A 67 5.51 -19.47 4.22
CA ILE A 67 5.44 -18.56 5.37
C ILE A 67 6.84 -18.44 5.98
N ILE A 68 7.29 -17.22 6.21
CA ILE A 68 8.51 -16.94 6.97
C ILE A 68 8.08 -16.36 8.31
N VAL A 69 8.38 -17.10 9.37
CA VAL A 69 7.93 -16.76 10.74
C VAL A 69 8.99 -15.92 11.43
N GLU A 70 8.60 -14.77 11.94
CA GLU A 70 9.45 -13.80 12.68
C GLU A 70 10.76 -13.47 11.95
N PRO A 71 10.73 -13.07 10.67
CA PRO A 71 11.95 -12.70 9.98
C PRO A 71 12.58 -11.45 10.62
N GLY A 72 13.91 -11.38 10.62
CA GLY A 72 14.64 -10.16 11.01
C GLY A 72 14.40 -9.03 10.01
N GLU A 73 14.38 -7.78 10.48
CA GLU A 73 14.18 -6.59 9.64
C GLU A 73 15.25 -6.43 8.55
N ASP A 74 16.42 -7.04 8.73
CA ASP A 74 17.52 -7.06 7.78
C ASP A 74 17.34 -8.07 6.64
N THR A 75 16.30 -8.91 6.68
CA THR A 75 16.01 -9.86 5.60
C THR A 75 15.41 -9.15 4.37
N LYS A 76 15.73 -9.63 3.18
CA LYS A 76 15.21 -9.04 1.93
C LYS A 76 13.69 -9.04 1.86
N VAL A 77 13.03 -10.05 2.40
CA VAL A 77 11.56 -10.14 2.44
C VAL A 77 10.90 -9.06 3.29
N MET A 78 11.66 -8.41 4.19
CA MET A 78 11.17 -7.27 4.99
C MET A 78 11.53 -5.93 4.38
N GLN A 79 12.45 -5.87 3.41
CA GLN A 79 12.97 -4.64 2.84
C GLN A 79 12.51 -4.38 1.40
N GLU A 80 12.10 -5.43 0.68
CA GLU A 80 11.75 -5.35 -0.73
C GLU A 80 10.34 -5.87 -0.99
N GLU A 81 9.67 -5.36 -2.01
CA GLU A 81 8.38 -5.87 -2.46
C GLU A 81 8.53 -7.31 -2.98
N ILE A 82 7.85 -8.25 -2.33
CA ILE A 82 8.02 -9.68 -2.63
C ILE A 82 7.44 -10.02 -4.01
N PHE A 83 6.22 -9.63 -4.28
CA PHE A 83 5.49 -9.94 -5.51
C PHE A 83 5.52 -11.43 -5.86
N GLY A 84 5.18 -12.28 -4.89
CA GLY A 84 5.23 -13.74 -5.02
C GLY A 84 4.61 -14.46 -3.83
N PRO A 85 4.56 -15.80 -3.84
CA PRO A 85 3.85 -16.60 -2.84
C PRO A 85 4.67 -16.79 -1.55
N ILE A 86 5.27 -15.74 -1.04
CA ILE A 86 6.03 -15.73 0.20
C ILE A 86 5.41 -14.71 1.14
N LEU A 87 5.06 -15.13 2.35
CA LEU A 87 4.40 -14.31 3.36
C LEU A 87 5.28 -14.22 4.62
N PRO A 88 5.92 -13.09 4.90
CA PRO A 88 6.51 -12.83 6.20
C PRO A 88 5.41 -12.59 7.24
N VAL A 89 5.54 -13.22 8.39
CA VAL A 89 4.58 -13.12 9.51
C VAL A 89 5.32 -12.70 10.76
N LYS A 90 4.85 -11.61 11.37
CA LYS A 90 5.33 -11.12 12.67
C LYS A 90 4.18 -11.14 13.67
N SER A 91 4.46 -11.58 14.88
CA SER A 91 3.50 -11.53 15.97
C SER A 91 3.58 -10.19 16.71
N TYR A 92 2.47 -9.80 17.32
CA TYR A 92 2.38 -8.65 18.20
C TYR A 92 1.59 -9.01 19.45
N LYS A 93 1.80 -8.27 20.55
CA LYS A 93 1.10 -8.49 21.80
C LYS A 93 -0.12 -7.58 21.96
N THR A 94 -0.07 -6.41 21.35
CA THR A 94 -1.16 -5.42 21.42
C THR A 94 -1.34 -4.76 20.07
N THR A 95 -2.54 -4.32 19.77
CA THR A 95 -2.86 -3.55 18.55
C THR A 95 -2.02 -2.27 18.45
N ASP A 96 -1.67 -1.65 19.59
CA ASP A 96 -0.81 -0.46 19.60
C ASP A 96 0.61 -0.77 19.11
N GLU A 97 1.14 -1.94 19.44
CA GLU A 97 2.43 -2.40 18.93
C GLU A 97 2.39 -2.60 17.40
N ALA A 98 1.32 -3.21 16.88
CA ALA A 98 1.14 -3.38 15.45
C ALA A 98 0.98 -2.04 14.72
N ILE A 99 0.20 -1.10 15.27
CA ILE A 99 0.04 0.26 14.74
C ILE A 99 1.38 1.00 14.74
N GLY A 100 2.15 0.90 15.83
CA GLY A 100 3.48 1.50 15.94
C GLY A 100 4.41 0.97 14.85
N TYR A 101 4.44 -0.36 14.68
CA TYR A 101 5.23 -1.01 13.63
C TYR A 101 4.87 -0.49 12.23
N VAL A 102 3.59 -0.41 11.89
CA VAL A 102 3.14 0.12 10.58
C VAL A 102 3.56 1.58 10.40
N ASN A 103 3.44 2.40 11.44
CA ASN A 103 3.76 3.83 11.37
C ASN A 103 5.26 4.14 11.33
N ASP A 104 6.09 3.24 11.82
CA ASP A 104 7.57 3.35 11.79
C ASP A 104 8.15 2.97 10.41
N HIS A 105 7.33 2.42 9.52
CA HIS A 105 7.71 2.02 8.17
C HIS A 105 7.10 2.94 7.09
N ASP A 106 7.55 2.75 5.86
CA ASP A 106 6.99 3.42 4.69
C ASP A 106 5.48 3.16 4.56
N ARG A 107 4.73 4.20 4.22
CA ARG A 107 3.27 4.11 4.10
C ARG A 107 2.88 3.14 2.98
N PRO A 108 2.12 2.07 3.29
CA PRO A 108 1.78 1.05 2.31
C PRO A 108 0.70 1.52 1.33
N LEU A 109 0.65 0.89 0.16
CA LEU A 109 -0.43 1.09 -0.80
C LEU A 109 -1.77 0.56 -0.27
N GLY A 110 -1.77 -0.61 0.36
CA GLY A 110 -2.95 -1.22 0.95
C GLY A 110 -2.71 -1.70 2.37
N LEU A 111 -3.74 -1.57 3.21
CA LEU A 111 -3.79 -2.13 4.55
C LEU A 111 -5.01 -3.04 4.64
N TYR A 112 -4.83 -4.24 5.20
CA TYR A 112 -5.91 -5.21 5.41
C TYR A 112 -6.07 -5.48 6.89
N TYR A 113 -7.28 -5.29 7.40
CA TYR A 113 -7.64 -5.62 8.77
C TYR A 113 -8.59 -6.82 8.79
N PHE A 114 -8.28 -7.81 9.59
CA PHE A 114 -9.14 -8.96 9.81
C PHE A 114 -9.53 -9.05 11.27
N GLY A 115 -10.83 -9.01 11.57
CA GLY A 115 -11.37 -9.11 12.92
C GLY A 115 -12.79 -8.61 13.03
N ASP A 116 -13.43 -8.93 14.15
CA ASP A 116 -14.83 -8.59 14.44
C ASP A 116 -14.97 -7.44 15.46
N ASN A 117 -13.84 -6.99 16.05
CA ASN A 117 -13.85 -5.91 17.03
C ASN A 117 -13.88 -4.55 16.36
N LYS A 118 -15.04 -3.92 16.29
CA LYS A 118 -15.25 -2.62 15.65
C LYS A 118 -14.45 -1.47 16.27
N ALA A 119 -14.19 -1.53 17.57
CA ALA A 119 -13.38 -0.50 18.24
C ALA A 119 -11.90 -0.61 17.83
N GLU A 120 -11.40 -1.84 17.72
CA GLU A 120 -10.05 -2.12 17.26
C GLU A 120 -9.88 -1.78 15.77
N GLU A 121 -10.81 -2.18 14.92
CA GLU A 121 -10.87 -1.78 13.50
C GLU A 121 -10.77 -0.27 13.34
N ASN A 122 -11.65 0.48 14.03
CA ASN A 122 -11.64 1.93 13.99
C ASN A 122 -10.30 2.53 14.49
N LYS A 123 -9.70 1.93 15.50
CA LYS A 123 -8.40 2.34 16.02
C LYS A 123 -7.31 2.15 14.96
N VAL A 124 -7.23 0.99 14.33
CA VAL A 124 -6.25 0.70 13.26
C VAL A 124 -6.43 1.65 12.09
N VAL A 125 -7.65 1.78 11.57
CA VAL A 125 -7.97 2.62 10.40
C VAL A 125 -7.64 4.10 10.66
N ASN A 126 -7.94 4.62 11.86
CA ASN A 126 -7.72 6.04 12.17
C ASN A 126 -6.32 6.36 12.68
N SER A 127 -5.53 5.35 13.07
CA SER A 127 -4.17 5.55 13.62
C SER A 127 -3.05 5.16 12.65
N THR A 128 -3.38 4.67 11.46
CA THR A 128 -2.41 4.35 10.40
C THR A 128 -2.70 5.14 9.13
N THR A 129 -1.72 5.23 8.24
CA THR A 129 -1.88 5.87 6.93
C THR A 129 -1.49 4.87 5.84
N SER A 130 -2.42 4.61 4.92
CA SER A 130 -2.22 3.79 3.73
C SER A 130 -2.93 4.39 2.52
N GLY A 131 -2.65 3.91 1.33
CA GLY A 131 -3.37 4.31 0.13
C GLY A 131 -4.84 3.90 0.17
N GLY A 132 -5.14 2.72 0.66
CA GLY A 132 -6.50 2.22 0.88
C GLY A 132 -6.56 1.19 1.99
N VAL A 133 -7.76 0.88 2.45
CA VAL A 133 -8.02 -0.14 3.49
C VAL A 133 -9.12 -1.08 3.04
N THR A 134 -8.92 -2.38 3.26
CA THR A 134 -10.01 -3.36 3.17
C THR A 134 -10.15 -4.08 4.52
N VAL A 135 -11.38 -4.29 4.95
CA VAL A 135 -11.72 -4.95 6.21
C VAL A 135 -12.31 -6.32 5.90
N ASN A 136 -11.77 -7.37 6.53
CA ASN A 136 -12.18 -8.77 6.40
C ASN A 136 -12.14 -9.31 4.95
N ASP A 137 -11.31 -8.71 4.12
CA ASP A 137 -11.03 -9.15 2.75
C ASP A 137 -9.69 -8.57 2.29
N VAL A 138 -9.25 -8.89 1.07
CA VAL A 138 -8.07 -8.34 0.42
C VAL A 138 -8.41 -7.77 -0.94
N ILE A 139 -7.68 -6.74 -1.38
CA ILE A 139 -7.74 -6.18 -2.75
C ILE A 139 -9.06 -5.48 -3.10
N THR A 140 -10.19 -5.83 -2.52
CA THR A 140 -11.53 -5.38 -2.94
C THR A 140 -11.71 -3.85 -2.98
N HIS A 141 -10.93 -3.07 -2.24
CA HIS A 141 -10.94 -1.61 -2.33
C HIS A 141 -10.45 -1.08 -3.70
N ILE A 142 -9.62 -1.84 -4.42
CA ILE A 142 -9.13 -1.49 -5.77
C ILE A 142 -10.25 -1.64 -6.82
N MET A 143 -11.20 -2.53 -6.57
CA MET A 143 -12.29 -2.85 -7.50
C MET A 143 -13.43 -1.84 -7.45
N GLN A 144 -13.33 -0.81 -6.62
CA GLN A 144 -14.35 0.21 -6.46
C GLN A 144 -14.13 1.36 -7.46
N ASP A 145 -14.78 1.33 -8.61
CA ASP A 145 -14.60 2.31 -9.68
C ASP A 145 -14.95 3.76 -9.27
N ASP A 146 -15.82 3.92 -8.28
CA ASP A 146 -16.23 5.24 -7.76
C ASP A 146 -15.38 5.74 -6.59
N ALA A 147 -14.44 4.94 -6.08
CA ALA A 147 -13.55 5.30 -4.99
C ALA A 147 -12.11 5.57 -5.48
N PRO A 148 -11.40 6.53 -4.89
CA PRO A 148 -10.01 6.79 -5.28
C PRO A 148 -9.12 5.60 -4.93
N PHE A 149 -8.24 5.23 -5.85
CA PHE A 149 -7.19 4.26 -5.63
C PHE A 149 -5.81 4.88 -5.93
N GLY A 150 -4.92 4.84 -4.97
CA GLY A 150 -3.56 5.36 -5.11
C GLY A 150 -2.80 5.28 -3.79
N GLY A 151 -1.48 5.36 -3.86
CA GLY A 151 -0.59 5.31 -2.70
C GLY A 151 -0.39 6.67 -2.03
N VAL A 152 0.38 6.67 -0.94
CA VAL A 152 0.72 7.86 -0.14
C VAL A 152 2.22 7.90 0.10
N GLY A 153 2.90 8.93 -0.37
CA GLY A 153 4.35 9.08 -0.21
C GLY A 153 5.11 7.98 -0.94
N PRO A 154 5.86 7.10 -0.24
CA PRO A 154 6.65 6.04 -0.89
C PRO A 154 5.82 5.07 -1.73
N SER A 155 4.57 4.81 -1.36
CA SER A 155 3.70 3.90 -2.11
C SER A 155 3.00 4.53 -3.33
N GLY A 156 3.06 5.85 -3.51
CA GLY A 156 2.49 6.50 -4.69
C GLY A 156 2.17 7.98 -4.52
N THR A 157 1.79 8.61 -5.62
CA THR A 157 1.37 10.02 -5.68
C THR A 157 0.12 10.15 -6.51
N GLY A 158 -0.89 10.82 -5.95
CA GLY A 158 -2.20 10.96 -6.58
C GLY A 158 -3.06 9.71 -6.46
N ALA A 159 -4.24 9.78 -7.05
CA ALA A 159 -5.20 8.69 -7.08
C ALA A 159 -5.93 8.67 -8.42
N TYR A 160 -6.43 7.51 -8.81
CA TYR A 160 -7.29 7.36 -9.97
C TYR A 160 -8.59 6.62 -9.58
N HIS A 161 -9.44 6.36 -10.51
CA HIS A 161 -10.84 6.02 -10.40
C HIS A 161 -11.75 7.22 -10.05
N GLY A 162 -12.98 7.16 -10.51
CA GLY A 162 -14.04 8.10 -10.20
C GLY A 162 -13.69 9.57 -10.45
N ARG A 163 -14.23 10.43 -9.61
CA ARG A 163 -14.04 11.88 -9.66
C ARG A 163 -12.59 12.31 -9.40
N GLU A 164 -11.91 11.63 -8.47
CA GLU A 164 -10.53 11.93 -8.10
C GLU A 164 -9.58 11.66 -9.25
N GLY A 165 -9.80 10.57 -10.00
CA GLY A 165 -9.06 10.27 -11.21
C GLY A 165 -9.25 11.34 -12.29
N PHE A 166 -10.48 11.79 -12.51
CA PHE A 166 -10.75 12.91 -13.42
C PHE A 166 -10.02 14.19 -13.01
N ILE A 167 -10.06 14.53 -11.72
CA ILE A 167 -9.38 15.73 -11.19
C ILE A 167 -7.86 15.60 -11.33
N ASN A 168 -7.29 14.43 -11.02
CA ASN A 168 -5.86 14.18 -11.07
C ASN A 168 -5.27 14.33 -12.49
N PHE A 169 -6.05 13.96 -13.51
CA PHE A 169 -5.67 14.11 -14.93
C PHE A 169 -6.18 15.41 -15.57
N SER A 170 -6.71 16.34 -14.77
CA SER A 170 -7.24 17.61 -15.24
C SER A 170 -6.42 18.78 -14.72
N HIS A 171 -6.42 19.89 -15.46
CA HIS A 171 -5.86 21.15 -14.99
C HIS A 171 -6.99 22.12 -14.60
N ALA A 172 -7.03 22.49 -13.33
CA ALA A 172 -7.97 23.48 -12.83
C ALA A 172 -7.51 24.89 -13.24
N LYS A 173 -8.18 25.46 -14.25
CA LYS A 173 -7.88 26.81 -14.77
C LYS A 173 -8.72 27.84 -14.03
N THR A 174 -8.06 28.72 -13.29
CA THR A 174 -8.74 29.86 -12.66
C THR A 174 -9.04 30.93 -13.72
N VAL A 175 -10.30 31.32 -13.81
CA VAL A 175 -10.74 32.46 -14.63
C VAL A 175 -11.31 33.54 -13.72
N PHE A 176 -10.56 34.63 -13.57
CA PHE A 176 -11.01 35.81 -12.85
C PHE A 176 -11.56 36.84 -13.85
N ARG A 177 -12.83 37.28 -13.64
CA ARG A 177 -13.43 38.40 -14.36
C ARG A 177 -13.51 39.56 -13.43
N GLN A 178 -12.91 40.68 -13.80
CA GLN A 178 -12.99 41.91 -13.04
C GLN A 178 -14.46 42.39 -12.92
N SER A 179 -14.84 42.76 -11.71
CA SER A 179 -16.13 43.41 -11.48
C SER A 179 -16.13 44.83 -12.11
N PRO A 180 -17.29 45.28 -12.62
CA PRO A 180 -17.44 46.70 -13.03
C PRO A 180 -17.16 47.68 -11.89
N PHE A 181 -17.24 47.24 -10.65
CA PHE A 181 -16.97 48.05 -9.47
C PHE A 181 -15.57 47.73 -8.91
N GLU A 182 -14.62 48.67 -9.05
CA GLU A 182 -13.24 48.54 -8.61
C GLU A 182 -13.07 48.74 -7.08
N PHE A 183 -13.60 47.83 -6.25
CA PHE A 183 -13.47 48.00 -4.80
C PHE A 183 -12.09 47.63 -4.23
N ALA A 184 -11.46 46.61 -4.71
CA ALA A 184 -10.19 46.13 -4.16
C ALA A 184 -9.00 46.25 -5.12
N ALA A 185 -9.22 45.97 -6.40
CA ALA A 185 -8.15 45.97 -7.41
C ALA A 185 -7.57 47.37 -7.67
N GLY A 186 -8.38 48.43 -7.55
CA GLY A 186 -7.92 49.81 -7.72
C GLY A 186 -6.88 50.24 -6.67
N ALA A 187 -6.97 49.73 -5.45
CA ALA A 187 -5.98 49.99 -4.40
C ALA A 187 -4.60 49.35 -4.63
N LEU A 188 -4.55 48.34 -5.49
CA LEU A 188 -3.31 47.61 -5.85
C LEU A 188 -2.67 48.12 -7.14
N ARG A 189 -3.23 49.15 -7.77
CA ARG A 189 -2.72 49.74 -9.03
C ARG A 189 -2.18 51.13 -8.81
N PRO A 190 -1.12 51.53 -9.52
CA PRO A 190 -0.62 52.88 -9.46
C PRO A 190 -1.64 53.90 -10.03
N PRO A 191 -1.61 55.17 -9.56
CA PRO A 191 -0.69 55.70 -8.53
C PRO A 191 -1.04 55.24 -7.13
N TYR A 192 -0.04 54.80 -6.34
CA TYR A 192 -0.24 54.30 -4.97
C TYR A 192 -0.44 55.46 -3.99
N GLY A 193 -1.65 55.61 -3.52
CA GLY A 193 -2.04 56.66 -2.57
C GLY A 193 -2.04 56.19 -1.11
N GLU A 194 -2.53 57.06 -0.22
CA GLU A 194 -2.60 56.76 1.22
C GLU A 194 -3.47 55.53 1.56
N LYS A 195 -4.53 55.29 0.77
CA LYS A 195 -5.43 54.15 0.92
C LYS A 195 -4.68 52.83 0.72
N THR A 196 -3.80 52.74 -0.29
CA THR A 196 -2.94 51.57 -0.54
C THR A 196 -1.96 51.36 0.60
N ARG A 197 -1.33 52.43 1.11
CA ARG A 197 -0.40 52.34 2.25
C ARG A 197 -1.06 51.83 3.52
N LYS A 198 -2.29 52.32 3.84
CA LYS A 198 -3.05 51.84 4.99
C LYS A 198 -3.43 50.34 4.86
N MET A 199 -3.85 49.94 3.68
CA MET A 199 -4.18 48.52 3.39
C MET A 199 -2.95 47.60 3.56
N LEU A 200 -1.82 47.96 2.98
CA LEU A 200 -0.58 47.21 3.09
C LEU A 200 -0.07 47.17 4.55
N ALA A 201 -0.13 48.28 5.27
CA ALA A 201 0.25 48.33 6.68
C ALA A 201 -0.60 47.38 7.56
N GLY A 202 -1.89 47.18 7.20
CA GLY A 202 -2.75 46.18 7.87
C GLY A 202 -2.41 44.74 7.58
N ILE A 203 -1.88 44.44 6.39
CA ILE A 203 -1.45 43.07 5.98
C ILE A 203 -0.10 42.71 6.59
N ILE A 204 0.83 43.66 6.64
CA ILE A 204 2.22 43.45 7.11
C ILE A 204 2.30 43.35 8.64
N LYS A 205 1.30 43.88 9.38
CA LYS A 205 1.27 43.82 10.86
C LYS A 205 0.72 42.51 11.43
N LYS A 206 0.39 41.51 10.58
CA LYS A 206 0.02 40.18 10.99
C LYS A 206 1.20 39.23 10.73
#